data_12ced508d988312ef8a3b6a963d2799a
#
_entry.id   12ced508d988312ef8a3b6a963d2799a
#
_cell.length_a   1.000
_cell.length_b   1.000
_cell.length_c   1.000
_cell.angle_alpha   90.00
_cell.angle_beta   90.00
_cell.angle_gamma   90.00
#
_symmetry.space_group_name_H-M   'P 1'
#
loop_
_entity.id
_entity.type
_entity.pdbx_description
1 polymer ?
#
loop_
_entity_poly.entity_id
_entity_poly.type
_entity_poly.pdbx_seq_one_letter_code
_entity_poly.pdbx_strand_id
1 'polypeptide(L)'
;DISSEDPSPCPVFEEDSMQVRADAIARRYEGERRLMEAVARGDMRAADMVEETTLRLERVPNKLRNRKNLFIVLNTLMRKAVEAAQVHPFYIDAISAKWAMRIEAVEQEADLYPMRREIVEDYCRLAQTRSMASYFPNVRSMLTYVQFNLAEGISLEAIARQLGVN
;
A
#
# COMPACT_ATOMS: atom_id res chain seq x y z
N ASP A 1 -4.73 38.00 -21.70
CA ASP A 1 -5.58 37.01 -22.43
C ASP A 1 -5.27 35.61 -21.91
N ILE A 2 -6.08 35.17 -20.96
CA ILE A 2 -6.05 33.77 -20.49
C ILE A 2 -6.99 33.05 -21.46
N SER A 3 -6.42 32.31 -22.42
CA SER A 3 -7.17 31.40 -23.28
C SER A 3 -7.81 30.35 -22.40
N SER A 4 -9.13 30.39 -22.26
CA SER A 4 -9.92 29.31 -21.67
C SER A 4 -9.89 28.14 -22.65
N GLU A 5 -8.99 27.17 -22.40
CA GLU A 5 -9.09 25.87 -23.05
C GLU A 5 -10.34 25.18 -22.48
N ASP A 6 -11.32 25.02 -23.34
CA ASP A 6 -12.54 24.27 -23.10
C ASP A 6 -12.16 22.83 -22.68
N PRO A 7 -12.68 22.28 -21.58
CA PRO A 7 -12.36 20.93 -21.18
C PRO A 7 -12.80 19.98 -22.29
N SER A 8 -11.87 19.19 -22.82
CA SER A 8 -12.16 18.14 -23.81
C SER A 8 -13.41 17.36 -23.41
N PRO A 9 -14.38 17.20 -24.31
CA PRO A 9 -15.60 16.46 -24.00
C PRO A 9 -15.25 15.03 -23.53
N CYS A 10 -15.92 14.60 -22.48
CA CYS A 10 -15.79 13.22 -22.00
C CYS A 10 -16.03 12.26 -23.18
N PRO A 11 -15.14 11.31 -23.46
CA PRO A 11 -15.29 10.44 -24.63
C PRO A 11 -16.62 9.69 -24.57
N VAL A 12 -17.44 9.83 -25.61
CA VAL A 12 -18.68 9.08 -25.80
C VAL A 12 -18.28 7.65 -26.21
N PHE A 13 -18.62 6.67 -25.39
CA PHE A 13 -18.35 5.26 -25.66
C PHE A 13 -19.61 4.57 -26.19
N GLU A 14 -19.47 3.66 -27.18
CA GLU A 14 -20.53 2.76 -27.58
C GLU A 14 -20.90 1.83 -26.42
N GLU A 15 -22.20 1.51 -26.23
CA GLU A 15 -22.69 0.79 -25.05
C GLU A 15 -22.00 -0.57 -24.82
N ASP A 16 -21.78 -1.36 -25.88
CA ASP A 16 -21.06 -2.65 -25.78
C ASP A 16 -19.59 -2.48 -25.32
N SER A 17 -18.93 -1.42 -25.76
CA SER A 17 -17.57 -1.11 -25.34
C SER A 17 -17.51 -0.60 -23.88
N MET A 18 -18.55 0.06 -23.40
CA MET A 18 -18.68 0.51 -22.02
C MET A 18 -18.78 -0.66 -21.05
N GLN A 19 -19.61 -1.67 -21.34
CA GLN A 19 -19.76 -2.83 -20.47
C GLN A 19 -18.47 -3.63 -20.34
N VAL A 20 -17.79 -3.91 -21.46
CA VAL A 20 -16.49 -4.62 -21.43
C VAL A 20 -15.44 -3.87 -20.62
N ARG A 21 -15.41 -2.54 -20.75
CA ARG A 21 -14.49 -1.68 -19.96
C ARG A 21 -14.86 -1.66 -18.48
N ALA A 22 -16.14 -1.55 -18.15
CA ALA A 22 -16.63 -1.59 -16.78
C ALA A 22 -16.25 -2.90 -16.10
N ASP A 23 -16.43 -4.03 -16.77
CA ASP A 23 -16.07 -5.35 -16.27
C ASP A 23 -14.53 -5.49 -16.05
N ALA A 24 -13.75 -4.96 -16.97
CA ALA A 24 -12.27 -4.95 -16.84
C ALA A 24 -11.82 -4.11 -15.65
N ILE A 25 -12.46 -2.95 -15.46
CA ILE A 25 -12.19 -2.07 -14.30
C ILE A 25 -12.61 -2.79 -13.01
N ALA A 26 -13.80 -3.37 -12.95
CA ALA A 26 -14.30 -4.09 -11.78
C ALA A 26 -13.37 -5.25 -11.39
N ARG A 27 -12.92 -6.06 -12.36
CA ARG A 27 -11.93 -7.14 -12.11
C ARG A 27 -10.62 -6.62 -11.54
N ARG A 28 -10.14 -5.46 -12.01
CA ARG A 28 -8.92 -4.86 -11.48
C ARG A 28 -9.09 -4.44 -10.02
N TYR A 29 -10.15 -3.72 -9.69
CA TYR A 29 -10.41 -3.32 -8.30
C TYR A 29 -10.59 -4.52 -7.37
N GLU A 30 -11.26 -5.57 -7.84
CA GLU A 30 -11.40 -6.81 -7.09
C GLU A 30 -10.04 -7.49 -6.85
N GLY A 31 -9.16 -7.52 -7.86
CA GLY A 31 -7.80 -8.03 -7.72
C GLY A 31 -6.96 -7.21 -6.73
N GLU A 32 -7.05 -5.87 -6.79
CA GLU A 32 -6.39 -4.97 -5.84
C GLU A 32 -6.88 -5.23 -4.41
N ARG A 33 -8.20 -5.40 -4.20
CA ARG A 33 -8.80 -5.70 -2.90
C ARG A 33 -8.28 -7.03 -2.34
N ARG A 34 -8.29 -8.10 -3.16
CA ARG A 34 -7.78 -9.43 -2.75
C ARG A 34 -6.31 -9.39 -2.38
N LEU A 35 -5.50 -8.68 -3.17
CA LEU A 35 -4.07 -8.48 -2.90
C LEU A 35 -3.88 -7.78 -1.54
N MET A 36 -4.58 -6.67 -1.31
CA MET A 36 -4.49 -5.94 -0.04
C MET A 36 -4.91 -6.79 1.16
N GLU A 37 -5.97 -7.57 1.05
CA GLU A 37 -6.43 -8.48 2.09
C GLU A 37 -5.39 -9.58 2.39
N ALA A 38 -4.76 -10.14 1.36
CA ALA A 38 -3.71 -11.14 1.52
C ALA A 38 -2.48 -10.55 2.23
N VAL A 39 -2.05 -9.35 1.83
CA VAL A 39 -0.93 -8.63 2.48
C VAL A 39 -1.27 -8.27 3.93
N ALA A 40 -2.48 -7.80 4.21
CA ALA A 40 -2.92 -7.48 5.57
C ALA A 40 -2.86 -8.71 6.51
N ARG A 41 -3.12 -9.91 5.97
CA ARG A 41 -2.95 -11.18 6.70
C ARG A 41 -1.49 -11.68 6.75
N GLY A 42 -0.57 -11.03 6.08
CA GLY A 42 0.81 -11.48 5.95
C GLY A 42 0.97 -12.74 5.08
N ASP A 43 0.04 -13.02 4.18
CA ASP A 43 0.10 -14.19 3.30
C ASP A 43 1.16 -13.98 2.19
N MET A 44 2.27 -14.68 2.27
CA MET A 44 3.37 -14.56 1.31
C MET A 44 2.98 -14.91 -0.14
N ARG A 45 1.89 -15.69 -0.34
CA ARG A 45 1.34 -15.98 -1.67
C ARG A 45 0.79 -14.72 -2.37
N ALA A 46 0.55 -13.64 -1.63
CA ALA A 46 0.20 -12.35 -2.20
C ALA A 46 1.21 -11.88 -3.26
N ALA A 47 2.48 -12.25 -3.13
CA ALA A 47 3.52 -11.92 -4.10
C ALA A 47 3.26 -12.51 -5.50
N ASP A 48 2.59 -13.66 -5.58
CA ASP A 48 2.21 -14.31 -6.84
C ASP A 48 0.98 -13.65 -7.47
N MET A 49 0.14 -12.98 -6.68
CA MET A 49 -1.09 -12.29 -7.15
C MET A 49 -0.81 -10.98 -7.88
N VAL A 50 0.33 -10.36 -7.65
CA VAL A 50 0.68 -9.03 -8.21
C VAL A 50 0.77 -9.05 -9.73
N GLU A 51 1.09 -10.17 -10.34
CA GLU A 51 1.24 -10.26 -11.80
C GLU A 51 -0.05 -10.00 -12.57
N GLU A 52 -1.19 -10.30 -11.97
CA GLU A 52 -2.49 -10.27 -12.65
C GLU A 52 -3.18 -8.90 -12.60
N THR A 53 -2.85 -8.03 -11.64
CA THR A 53 -3.81 -7.00 -11.24
C THR A 53 -3.52 -5.57 -11.67
N THR A 54 -2.30 -5.06 -11.53
CA THR A 54 -2.16 -3.58 -11.49
C THR A 54 -1.21 -3.01 -12.53
N LEU A 55 -0.25 -3.78 -13.02
CA LEU A 55 0.91 -3.24 -13.72
C LEU A 55 0.78 -3.19 -15.27
N ARG A 56 -0.42 -3.35 -15.81
CA ARG A 56 -0.65 -3.38 -17.28
C ARG A 56 -1.23 -2.09 -17.87
N LEU A 57 -1.43 -1.05 -17.06
CA LEU A 57 -2.04 0.19 -17.53
C LEU A 57 -1.00 1.10 -18.20
N GLU A 58 -1.27 1.49 -19.43
CA GLU A 58 -0.51 2.51 -20.12
C GLU A 58 -1.25 3.84 -20.01
N ARG A 59 -0.74 4.74 -19.16
CA ARG A 59 -1.32 6.05 -18.89
C ARG A 59 -0.41 7.20 -19.31
N VAL A 60 0.87 6.92 -19.50
CA VAL A 60 1.89 7.92 -19.82
C VAL A 60 2.75 7.38 -20.97
N PRO A 61 3.06 8.19 -22.02
CA PRO A 61 3.83 7.74 -23.19
C PRO A 61 5.22 7.21 -22.87
N ASN A 62 5.91 7.79 -21.88
CA ASN A 62 7.21 7.30 -21.44
C ASN A 62 7.04 6.01 -20.62
N LYS A 63 7.53 4.88 -21.16
CA LYS A 63 7.35 3.54 -20.58
C LYS A 63 7.94 3.43 -19.17
N LEU A 64 9.18 3.87 -18.97
CA LEU A 64 9.82 3.80 -17.65
C LEU A 64 9.03 4.63 -16.62
N ARG A 65 8.66 5.86 -16.97
CA ARG A 65 7.87 6.72 -16.09
C ARG A 65 6.50 6.09 -15.78
N ASN A 66 5.84 5.52 -16.80
CA ASN A 66 4.56 4.82 -16.59
C ASN A 66 4.72 3.67 -15.60
N ARG A 67 5.76 2.85 -15.75
CA ARG A 67 6.04 1.75 -14.81
C ARG A 67 6.35 2.26 -13.41
N LYS A 68 7.21 3.26 -13.24
CA LYS A 68 7.48 3.86 -11.93
C LYS A 68 6.19 4.34 -11.25
N ASN A 69 5.31 5.03 -11.97
CA ASN A 69 4.02 5.47 -11.44
C ASN A 69 3.18 4.30 -10.93
N LEU A 70 3.11 3.18 -11.67
CA LEU A 70 2.38 1.98 -11.26
C LEU A 70 2.99 1.33 -10.01
N PHE A 71 4.32 1.33 -9.88
CA PHE A 71 5.01 0.85 -8.69
C PHE A 71 4.79 1.75 -7.46
N ILE A 72 4.69 3.06 -7.65
CA ILE A 72 4.29 3.98 -6.57
C ILE A 72 2.83 3.73 -6.15
N VAL A 73 1.93 3.45 -7.10
CA VAL A 73 0.56 3.02 -6.79
C VAL A 73 0.56 1.72 -6.00
N LEU A 74 1.33 0.70 -6.43
CA LEU A 74 1.48 -0.55 -5.70
C LEU A 74 1.98 -0.30 -4.27
N ASN A 75 3.04 0.49 -4.08
CA ASN A 75 3.56 0.85 -2.77
C ASN A 75 2.47 1.50 -1.89
N THR A 76 1.63 2.36 -2.47
CA THR A 76 0.50 2.99 -1.77
C THR A 76 -0.57 1.99 -1.35
N LEU A 77 -0.94 1.04 -2.22
CA LEU A 77 -1.89 -0.03 -1.89
C LEU A 77 -1.36 -0.92 -0.76
N MET A 78 -0.07 -1.26 -0.79
CA MET A 78 0.57 -2.07 0.27
C MET A 78 0.58 -1.33 1.61
N ARG A 79 0.84 -0.02 1.62
CA ARG A 79 0.70 0.83 2.81
C ARG A 79 -0.71 0.71 3.41
N LYS A 80 -1.74 0.84 2.58
CA LYS A 80 -3.15 0.75 3.03
C LYS A 80 -3.50 -0.65 3.54
N ALA A 81 -2.93 -1.69 2.95
CA ALA A 81 -3.11 -3.06 3.42
C ALA A 81 -2.58 -3.26 4.84
N VAL A 82 -1.35 -2.82 5.13
CA VAL A 82 -0.75 -2.98 6.47
C VAL A 82 -1.32 -2.00 7.49
N GLU A 83 -1.80 -0.83 7.05
CA GLU A 83 -2.59 0.08 7.90
C GLU A 83 -3.87 -0.60 8.39
N ALA A 84 -4.60 -1.30 7.50
CA ALA A 84 -5.78 -2.10 7.86
C ALA A 84 -5.43 -3.23 8.84
N ALA A 85 -4.23 -3.81 8.76
CA ALA A 85 -3.69 -4.76 9.72
C ALA A 85 -3.23 -4.13 11.04
N GLN A 86 -3.50 -2.84 11.27
CA GLN A 86 -3.12 -2.11 12.49
C GLN A 86 -1.60 -2.10 12.76
N VAL A 87 -0.80 -2.08 11.72
CA VAL A 87 0.64 -1.80 11.85
C VAL A 87 0.82 -0.33 12.18
N HIS A 88 1.73 -0.03 13.10
CA HIS A 88 1.96 1.36 13.52
C HIS A 88 2.52 2.21 12.36
N PRO A 89 2.02 3.46 12.15
CA PRO A 89 2.40 4.34 11.04
C PRO A 89 3.90 4.56 10.88
N PHE A 90 4.66 4.59 11.96
CA PHE A 90 6.13 4.72 11.93
C PHE A 90 6.80 3.64 11.05
N TYR A 91 6.40 2.37 11.19
CA TYR A 91 6.97 1.28 10.39
C TYR A 91 6.47 1.32 8.94
N ILE A 92 5.21 1.74 8.75
CA ILE A 92 4.62 1.90 7.42
C ILE A 92 5.36 2.98 6.63
N ASP A 93 5.65 4.12 7.28
CA ASP A 93 6.36 5.22 6.64
C ASP A 93 7.79 4.82 6.26
N ALA A 94 8.52 4.18 7.17
CA ALA A 94 9.88 3.73 6.92
C ALA A 94 10.00 2.79 5.72
N ILE A 95 9.13 1.76 5.62
CA ILE A 95 9.14 0.83 4.47
C ILE A 95 8.69 1.51 3.19
N SER A 96 7.70 2.40 3.27
CA SER A 96 7.19 3.12 2.11
C SER A 96 8.22 4.07 1.51
N ALA A 97 8.94 4.81 2.36
CA ALA A 97 10.02 5.70 1.93
C ALA A 97 11.17 4.90 1.27
N LYS A 98 11.58 3.78 1.88
CA LYS A 98 12.56 2.86 1.29
C LYS A 98 12.19 2.47 -0.13
N TRP A 99 10.95 2.03 -0.35
CA TRP A 99 10.51 1.58 -1.67
C TRP A 99 10.34 2.73 -2.66
N ALA A 100 9.83 3.89 -2.21
CA ALA A 100 9.72 5.07 -3.07
C ALA A 100 11.09 5.50 -3.62
N MET A 101 12.12 5.56 -2.76
CA MET A 101 13.48 5.88 -3.17
C MET A 101 14.07 4.83 -4.13
N ARG A 102 13.86 3.54 -3.86
CA ARG A 102 14.35 2.48 -4.75
C ARG A 102 13.69 2.52 -6.12
N ILE A 103 12.37 2.76 -6.19
CA ILE A 103 11.62 2.89 -7.44
C ILE A 103 12.13 4.09 -8.24
N GLU A 104 12.34 5.24 -7.57
CA GLU A 104 12.80 6.45 -8.24
C GLU A 104 14.22 6.29 -8.81
N ALA A 105 15.10 5.59 -8.11
CA ALA A 105 16.48 5.34 -8.53
C ALA A 105 16.61 4.40 -9.73
N VAL A 106 15.54 3.71 -10.16
CA VAL A 106 15.61 2.80 -11.31
C VAL A 106 15.82 3.58 -12.61
N GLU A 107 16.77 3.16 -13.42
CA GLU A 107 17.08 3.77 -14.71
C GLU A 107 16.57 2.95 -15.91
N GLN A 108 16.34 1.64 -15.73
CA GLN A 108 15.86 0.75 -16.78
C GLN A 108 14.58 0.02 -16.36
N GLU A 109 13.62 -0.09 -17.28
CA GLU A 109 12.33 -0.74 -17.00
C GLU A 109 12.48 -2.19 -16.50
N ALA A 110 13.49 -2.91 -17.03
CA ALA A 110 13.75 -4.29 -16.65
C ALA A 110 14.05 -4.47 -15.15
N ASP A 111 14.66 -3.49 -14.50
CA ASP A 111 15.05 -3.54 -13.10
C ASP A 111 13.82 -3.44 -12.14
N LEU A 112 12.69 -2.98 -12.64
CA LEU A 112 11.45 -2.94 -11.87
C LEU A 112 10.80 -4.32 -11.69
N TYR A 113 11.00 -5.27 -12.61
CA TYR A 113 10.30 -6.56 -12.57
C TYR A 113 10.53 -7.35 -11.28
N PRO A 114 11.77 -7.56 -10.81
CA PRO A 114 12.01 -8.26 -9.55
C PRO A 114 11.46 -7.50 -8.34
N MET A 115 11.50 -6.17 -8.37
CA MET A 115 11.05 -5.33 -7.25
C MET A 115 9.56 -5.51 -6.93
N ARG A 116 8.75 -5.89 -7.91
CA ARG A 116 7.32 -6.14 -7.72
C ARG A 116 7.06 -7.17 -6.62
N ARG A 117 7.73 -8.33 -6.72
CA ARG A 117 7.64 -9.39 -5.74
C ARG A 117 8.22 -8.97 -4.39
N GLU A 118 9.39 -8.35 -4.41
CA GLU A 118 10.09 -7.89 -3.21
C GLU A 118 9.25 -6.89 -2.39
N ILE A 119 8.57 -5.94 -3.06
CA ILE A 119 7.67 -4.98 -2.38
C ILE A 119 6.59 -5.74 -1.60
N VAL A 120 5.86 -6.64 -2.24
CA VAL A 120 4.75 -7.35 -1.61
C VAL A 120 5.24 -8.23 -0.47
N GLU A 121 6.33 -8.96 -0.66
CA GLU A 121 6.94 -9.79 0.38
C GLU A 121 7.37 -8.98 1.60
N ASP A 122 7.99 -7.82 1.40
CA ASP A 122 8.40 -6.94 2.49
C ASP A 122 7.21 -6.45 3.31
N TYR A 123 6.12 -6.06 2.65
CA TYR A 123 4.89 -5.64 3.34
C TYR A 123 4.18 -6.83 4.03
N CYS A 124 4.19 -8.04 3.45
CA CYS A 124 3.69 -9.24 4.14
C CYS A 124 4.50 -9.53 5.41
N ARG A 125 5.84 -9.46 5.35
CA ARG A 125 6.70 -9.63 6.52
C ARG A 125 6.43 -8.56 7.58
N LEU A 126 6.18 -7.32 7.16
CA LEU A 126 5.80 -6.23 8.06
C LEU A 126 4.48 -6.55 8.77
N ALA A 127 3.46 -7.01 8.04
CA ALA A 127 2.19 -7.44 8.63
C ALA A 127 2.38 -8.59 9.61
N GLN A 128 3.14 -9.62 9.25
CA GLN A 128 3.42 -10.78 10.12
C GLN A 128 4.09 -10.38 11.44
N THR A 129 5.02 -9.42 11.39
CA THR A 129 5.87 -9.09 12.55
C THR A 129 5.34 -7.93 13.37
N ARG A 130 4.49 -7.07 12.82
CA ARG A 130 4.07 -5.79 13.43
C ARG A 130 2.56 -5.56 13.46
N SER A 131 1.74 -6.50 12.94
CA SER A 131 0.29 -6.37 13.02
C SER A 131 -0.18 -6.42 14.47
N MET A 132 -1.07 -5.50 14.81
CA MET A 132 -1.75 -5.44 16.10
C MET A 132 -3.26 -5.70 15.96
N ALA A 133 -3.71 -6.23 14.81
CA ALA A 133 -5.13 -6.42 14.51
C ALA A 133 -5.83 -7.38 15.49
N SER A 134 -5.10 -8.36 16.04
CA SER A 134 -5.63 -9.32 17.01
C SER A 134 -5.74 -8.79 18.44
N TYR A 135 -5.16 -7.64 18.75
CA TYR A 135 -5.18 -7.08 20.10
C TYR A 135 -6.36 -6.11 20.31
N PHE A 136 -6.91 -6.08 21.51
CA PHE A 136 -7.89 -5.06 21.92
C PHE A 136 -7.27 -3.65 21.87
N PRO A 137 -8.09 -2.59 21.66
CA PRO A 137 -7.58 -1.21 21.51
C PRO A 137 -6.66 -0.76 22.65
N ASN A 138 -7.03 -1.06 23.90
CA ASN A 138 -6.22 -0.70 25.09
C ASN A 138 -4.86 -1.39 25.09
N VAL A 139 -4.82 -2.68 24.68
CA VAL A 139 -3.57 -3.44 24.57
C VAL A 139 -2.68 -2.87 23.47
N ARG A 140 -3.25 -2.48 22.34
CA ARG A 140 -2.52 -1.81 21.25
C ARG A 140 -1.90 -0.50 21.74
N SER A 141 -2.68 0.33 22.43
CA SER A 141 -2.19 1.60 22.99
C SER A 141 -1.04 1.37 23.97
N MET A 142 -1.17 0.38 24.84
CA MET A 142 -0.13 -0.02 25.79
C MET A 142 1.14 -0.48 25.07
N LEU A 143 1.03 -1.39 24.11
CA LEU A 143 2.17 -1.90 23.35
C LEU A 143 2.87 -0.80 22.57
N THR A 144 2.11 0.12 21.97
CA THR A 144 2.65 1.29 21.29
C THR A 144 3.43 2.19 22.27
N TYR A 145 2.84 2.50 23.41
CA TYR A 145 3.51 3.30 24.44
C TYR A 145 4.82 2.67 24.91
N VAL A 146 4.78 1.37 25.26
CA VAL A 146 5.98 0.62 25.67
C VAL A 146 7.06 0.67 24.58
N GLN A 147 6.69 0.42 23.32
CA GLN A 147 7.61 0.32 22.20
C GLN A 147 8.42 1.61 21.94
N PHE A 148 7.76 2.77 22.14
CA PHE A 148 8.38 4.07 21.89
C PHE A 148 8.98 4.74 23.12
N ASN A 149 8.80 4.18 24.33
CA ASN A 149 9.33 4.76 25.59
C ASN A 149 10.28 3.81 26.32
N LEU A 150 10.75 2.74 25.69
CA LEU A 150 11.64 1.76 26.32
C LEU A 150 12.92 2.38 26.91
N ALA A 151 13.44 3.44 26.31
CA ALA A 151 14.67 4.09 26.75
C ALA A 151 14.50 5.00 27.99
N GLU A 152 13.25 5.41 28.29
CA GLU A 152 12.96 6.39 29.36
C GLU A 152 12.59 5.74 30.71
N GLY A 153 12.51 4.41 30.74
CA GLY A 153 12.04 3.68 31.92
C GLY A 153 10.51 3.70 32.02
N ILE A 154 9.89 2.53 31.94
CA ILE A 154 8.43 2.39 31.92
C ILE A 154 7.96 1.97 33.30
N SER A 155 6.99 2.71 33.89
CA SER A 155 6.28 2.30 35.10
C SER A 155 4.83 1.91 34.82
N LEU A 156 4.28 1.02 35.64
CA LEU A 156 2.86 0.64 35.56
C LEU A 156 1.94 1.84 35.72
N GLU A 157 2.31 2.78 36.62
CA GLU A 157 1.54 4.00 36.86
C GLU A 157 1.55 4.92 35.62
N ALA A 158 2.66 4.99 34.88
CA ALA A 158 2.72 5.76 33.64
C ALA A 158 1.81 5.16 32.58
N ILE A 159 1.81 3.83 32.44
CA ILE A 159 0.93 3.12 31.51
C ILE A 159 -0.56 3.31 31.90
N ALA A 160 -0.90 3.12 33.17
CA ALA A 160 -2.27 3.28 33.66
C ALA A 160 -2.81 4.71 33.40
N ARG A 161 -1.97 5.72 33.66
CA ARG A 161 -2.28 7.12 33.39
C ARG A 161 -2.51 7.39 31.91
N GLN A 162 -1.64 6.85 31.04
CA GLN A 162 -1.75 7.00 29.58
C GLN A 162 -3.04 6.35 29.03
N LEU A 163 -3.44 5.22 29.61
CA LEU A 163 -4.64 4.48 29.19
C LEU A 163 -5.93 4.98 29.87
N GLY A 164 -5.83 5.89 30.85
CA GLY A 164 -7.00 6.36 31.62
C GLY A 164 -7.63 5.27 32.48
N VAL A 165 -6.86 4.26 32.90
CA VAL A 165 -7.28 3.16 33.75
C VAL A 165 -6.58 3.25 35.14
N ASN A 166 -7.32 2.91 36.19
CA ASN A 166 -6.81 2.84 37.55
C ASN A 166 -6.42 1.41 37.92
#